data_52fc5d9fe76960c0c2c808ab6ca80b93
#
_entry.id   52fc5d9fe76960c0c2c808ab6ca80b93
#
_cell.length_a   1.000
_cell.length_b   1.000
_cell.length_c   1.000
_cell.angle_alpha   90.00
_cell.angle_beta   90.00
_cell.angle_gamma   90.00
#
_symmetry.space_group_name_H-M   'P 1'
#
loop_
_entity.id
_entity.type
_entity.pdbx_description
1 polymer ?
#
loop_
_entity_poly.entity_id
_entity_poly.type
_entity_poly.pdbx_seq_one_letter_code
_entity_poly.pdbx_strand_id
1 'polypeptide(L)'
;MIFSSSLLENAVNEFAKLPGIGKKTALRLVLHLVKQDVNEVKHFSQTIENMRAEIKFCTRCHNIADTQTCNICSNRSRKQDLICVVENIRDVIAIESTQQFNGLYHVLNGVISPLDGVGPDQLTIDSLLTRVKEENISEIIFALSANLQGDTTVYYISKKLKGSPVKITTIARGIAFGGELEYADEMTLAKSISNRIPVENYITTGN
;
A
#
# COMPACT_ATOMS: atom_id res chain seq x y z
N MET A 1 30.74 -3.69 19.72
CA MET A 1 31.28 -2.33 19.82
C MET A 1 31.33 -1.99 21.30
N ILE A 2 32.39 -1.34 21.75
CA ILE A 2 32.52 -0.83 23.12
C ILE A 2 32.32 0.70 23.02
N PHE A 3 31.38 1.23 23.79
CA PHE A 3 31.07 2.66 23.81
C PHE A 3 31.61 3.28 25.09
N SER A 4 32.16 4.49 24.99
CA SER A 4 32.61 5.28 26.13
C SER A 4 31.47 6.05 26.81
N SER A 5 30.28 6.09 26.19
CA SER A 5 29.08 6.79 26.66
C SER A 5 27.86 5.88 26.58
N SER A 6 27.18 5.69 27.68
CA SER A 6 25.90 4.97 27.76
C SER A 6 24.78 5.68 26.99
N LEU A 7 24.80 7.01 26.94
CA LEU A 7 23.82 7.79 26.16
C LEU A 7 23.95 7.50 24.67
N LEU A 8 25.19 7.45 24.17
CA LEU A 8 25.48 7.09 22.78
C LEU A 8 25.04 5.66 22.49
N GLU A 9 25.37 4.71 23.37
CA GLU A 9 25.01 3.31 23.22
C GLU A 9 23.49 3.10 23.18
N ASN A 10 22.75 3.73 24.07
CA ASN A 10 21.29 3.65 24.12
C ASN A 10 20.67 4.16 22.80
N ALA A 11 21.10 5.32 22.33
CA ALA A 11 20.62 5.87 21.06
C ALA A 11 20.91 4.94 19.87
N VAL A 12 22.13 4.38 19.80
CA VAL A 12 22.50 3.41 18.74
C VAL A 12 21.63 2.16 18.79
N ASN A 13 21.33 1.66 20.01
CA ASN A 13 20.48 0.49 20.17
C ASN A 13 19.04 0.77 19.73
N GLU A 14 18.46 1.95 20.00
CA GLU A 14 17.12 2.32 19.55
C GLU A 14 17.05 2.42 18.02
N PHE A 15 18.03 3.10 17.38
CA PHE A 15 18.07 3.15 15.93
C PHE A 15 18.26 1.78 15.27
N ALA A 16 18.99 0.87 15.91
CA ALA A 16 19.23 -0.49 15.43
C ALA A 16 18.00 -1.41 15.51
N LYS A 17 16.93 -1.01 16.23
CA LYS A 17 15.64 -1.71 16.24
C LYS A 17 14.82 -1.48 14.96
N LEU A 18 15.15 -0.42 14.21
CA LEU A 18 14.42 -0.10 12.97
C LEU A 18 14.76 -1.13 11.88
N PRO A 19 13.75 -1.60 11.12
CA PRO A 19 13.96 -2.57 10.04
C PRO A 19 15.02 -2.08 9.04
N GLY A 20 15.96 -2.94 8.67
CA GLY A 20 17.04 -2.60 7.73
C GLY A 20 18.18 -1.75 8.31
N ILE A 21 18.10 -1.34 9.58
CA ILE A 21 19.15 -0.56 10.25
C ILE A 21 20.04 -1.49 11.10
N GLY A 22 21.22 -1.80 10.58
CA GLY A 22 22.25 -2.49 11.34
C GLY A 22 23.03 -1.55 12.31
N LYS A 23 23.71 -2.11 13.31
CA LYS A 23 24.47 -1.33 14.33
C LYS A 23 25.46 -0.31 13.73
N LYS A 24 26.11 -0.62 12.61
CA LYS A 24 27.05 0.33 11.94
C LYS A 24 26.30 1.55 11.38
N THR A 25 25.16 1.31 10.73
CA THR A 25 24.31 2.39 10.20
C THR A 25 23.71 3.20 11.33
N ALA A 26 23.19 2.56 12.38
CA ALA A 26 22.69 3.21 13.57
C ALA A 26 23.72 4.14 14.22
N LEU A 27 24.96 3.68 14.40
CA LEU A 27 26.05 4.52 14.91
C LEU A 27 26.30 5.75 14.03
N ARG A 28 26.33 5.59 12.71
CA ARG A 28 26.52 6.70 11.77
C ARG A 28 25.40 7.75 11.89
N LEU A 29 24.14 7.31 12.00
CA LEU A 29 22.98 8.18 12.17
C LEU A 29 23.05 8.94 13.51
N VAL A 30 23.34 8.24 14.60
CA VAL A 30 23.46 8.85 15.94
C VAL A 30 24.61 9.86 15.98
N LEU A 31 25.77 9.53 15.42
CA LEU A 31 26.91 10.46 15.35
C LEU A 31 26.61 11.69 14.47
N HIS A 32 25.74 11.57 13.48
CA HIS A 32 25.23 12.71 12.73
C HIS A 32 24.39 13.62 13.65
N LEU A 33 23.45 13.06 14.41
CA LEU A 33 22.61 13.81 15.35
C LEU A 33 23.43 14.50 16.46
N VAL A 34 24.49 13.86 16.95
CA VAL A 34 25.40 14.46 17.96
C VAL A 34 26.04 15.77 17.46
N LYS A 35 26.19 15.94 16.15
CA LYS A 35 26.77 17.15 15.54
C LYS A 35 25.73 18.23 15.22
N GLN A 36 24.43 17.91 15.32
CA GLN A 36 23.34 18.87 15.08
C GLN A 36 23.11 19.75 16.32
N ASP A 37 22.43 20.88 16.10
CA ASP A 37 21.96 21.72 17.21
C ASP A 37 20.92 20.93 18.06
N VAL A 38 20.94 21.15 19.35
CA VAL A 38 20.03 20.47 20.30
C VAL A 38 18.57 20.71 19.96
N ASN A 39 18.23 21.91 19.48
CA ASN A 39 16.83 22.23 19.12
C ASN A 39 16.41 21.49 17.85
N GLU A 40 17.30 21.27 16.89
CA GLU A 40 17.01 20.45 15.69
C GLU A 40 16.76 18.99 16.06
N VAL A 41 17.57 18.42 16.95
CA VAL A 41 17.38 17.06 17.44
C VAL A 41 16.09 16.94 18.25
N LYS A 42 15.77 17.94 19.06
CA LYS A 42 14.50 17.99 19.81
C LYS A 42 13.30 18.06 18.87
N HIS A 43 13.35 18.90 17.84
CA HIS A 43 12.28 19.00 16.83
C HIS A 43 12.10 17.67 16.10
N PHE A 44 13.19 17.03 15.67
CA PHE A 44 13.16 15.71 15.03
C PHE A 44 12.49 14.66 15.90
N SER A 45 12.91 14.54 17.18
CA SER A 45 12.32 13.56 18.11
C SER A 45 10.84 13.83 18.37
N GLN A 46 10.47 15.09 18.56
CA GLN A 46 9.08 15.50 18.80
C GLN A 46 8.19 15.22 17.58
N THR A 47 8.72 15.43 16.37
CA THR A 47 7.99 15.13 15.12
C THR A 47 7.64 13.65 15.02
N ILE A 48 8.59 12.75 15.36
CA ILE A 48 8.36 11.30 15.35
C ILE A 48 7.35 10.90 16.43
N GLU A 49 7.48 11.46 17.63
CA GLU A 49 6.57 11.22 18.74
C GLU A 49 5.15 11.65 18.38
N ASN A 50 4.96 12.88 17.92
CA ASN A 50 3.66 13.42 17.52
C ASN A 50 3.04 12.59 16.40
N MET A 51 3.81 12.25 15.36
CA MET A 51 3.36 11.39 14.28
C MET A 51 2.79 10.07 14.83
N ARG A 52 3.52 9.40 15.74
CA ARG A 52 3.03 8.12 16.29
C ARG A 52 1.84 8.29 17.23
N ALA A 53 1.77 9.38 17.99
CA ALA A 53 0.70 9.65 18.94
C ALA A 53 -0.61 10.07 18.25
N GLU A 54 -0.53 10.84 17.17
CA GLU A 54 -1.68 11.49 16.55
C GLU A 54 -2.21 10.78 15.31
N ILE A 55 -1.35 9.98 14.63
CA ILE A 55 -1.74 9.27 13.42
C ILE A 55 -2.90 8.30 13.68
N LYS A 56 -3.89 8.32 12.80
CA LYS A 56 -5.09 7.49 12.84
C LYS A 56 -5.20 6.65 11.57
N PHE A 57 -6.12 5.72 11.58
CA PHE A 57 -6.56 5.02 10.38
C PHE A 57 -7.94 5.51 9.98
N CYS A 58 -8.10 5.81 8.71
CA CYS A 58 -9.38 6.25 8.16
C CYS A 58 -10.45 5.20 8.41
N THR A 59 -11.56 5.57 9.05
CA THR A 59 -12.66 4.66 9.37
C THR A 59 -13.35 4.10 8.13
N ARG A 60 -13.21 4.77 6.97
CA ARG A 60 -13.85 4.38 5.72
C ARG A 60 -12.97 3.46 4.85
N CYS A 61 -11.67 3.74 4.74
CA CYS A 61 -10.79 3.05 3.79
C CYS A 61 -9.56 2.39 4.42
N HIS A 62 -9.35 2.55 5.71
CA HIS A 62 -8.21 2.02 6.49
C HIS A 62 -6.83 2.55 6.10
N ASN A 63 -6.76 3.60 5.26
CA ASN A 63 -5.52 4.31 4.99
C ASN A 63 -5.11 5.18 6.19
N ILE A 64 -3.85 5.59 6.26
CA ILE A 64 -3.35 6.56 7.24
C ILE A 64 -4.09 7.91 7.08
N ALA A 65 -4.40 8.53 8.21
CA ALA A 65 -5.10 9.81 8.28
C ALA A 65 -4.74 10.58 9.55
N ASP A 66 -4.84 11.90 9.51
CA ASP A 66 -4.69 12.78 10.68
C ASP A 66 -6.03 12.92 11.43
N THR A 67 -7.14 12.61 10.76
CA THR A 67 -8.51 12.68 11.31
C THR A 67 -9.22 11.33 11.11
N GLN A 68 -10.50 11.24 11.51
CA GLN A 68 -11.29 10.02 11.32
C GLN A 68 -11.44 9.61 9.85
N THR A 69 -11.43 10.58 8.93
CA THR A 69 -11.53 10.34 7.48
C THR A 69 -10.34 10.97 6.78
N CYS A 70 -9.62 10.19 5.95
CA CYS A 70 -8.46 10.68 5.23
C CYS A 70 -8.82 11.68 4.13
N ASN A 71 -7.84 12.47 3.69
CA ASN A 71 -8.00 13.47 2.64
C ASN A 71 -8.52 12.90 1.30
N ILE A 72 -8.22 11.63 1.01
CA ILE A 72 -8.74 10.96 -0.19
C ILE A 72 -10.24 10.71 -0.06
N CYS A 73 -10.69 10.15 1.06
CA CYS A 73 -12.11 9.84 1.28
C CYS A 73 -12.99 11.07 1.47
N SER A 74 -12.46 12.17 2.02
CA SER A 74 -13.17 13.43 2.21
C SER A 74 -13.25 14.29 0.95
N ASN A 75 -12.42 14.00 -0.06
CA ASN A 75 -12.37 14.77 -1.30
C ASN A 75 -13.56 14.42 -2.21
N ARG A 76 -14.52 15.35 -2.30
CA ARG A 76 -15.73 15.19 -3.14
C ARG A 76 -15.47 15.28 -4.64
N SER A 77 -14.31 15.76 -5.09
CA SER A 77 -13.97 15.79 -6.52
C SER A 77 -13.59 14.42 -7.07
N ARG A 78 -13.34 13.43 -6.18
CA ARG A 78 -13.03 12.06 -6.58
C ARG A 78 -14.31 11.27 -6.89
N LYS A 79 -14.19 10.30 -7.78
CA LYS A 79 -15.27 9.35 -8.09
C LYS A 79 -15.58 8.52 -6.85
N GLN A 80 -16.75 8.77 -6.25
CA GLN A 80 -17.16 8.12 -5.01
C GLN A 80 -17.65 6.67 -5.20
N ASP A 81 -17.94 6.29 -6.43
CA ASP A 81 -18.46 4.99 -6.83
C ASP A 81 -17.39 4.02 -7.36
N LEU A 82 -16.11 4.43 -7.34
CA LEU A 82 -14.95 3.65 -7.81
C LEU A 82 -13.98 3.40 -6.68
N ILE A 83 -13.74 2.12 -6.36
CA ILE A 83 -12.81 1.72 -5.29
C ILE A 83 -11.64 0.93 -5.85
N CYS A 84 -10.42 1.36 -5.54
CA CYS A 84 -9.20 0.57 -5.72
C CYS A 84 -8.86 -0.15 -4.41
N VAL A 85 -8.89 -1.46 -4.43
CA VAL A 85 -8.55 -2.32 -3.28
C VAL A 85 -7.08 -2.67 -3.36
N VAL A 86 -6.35 -2.34 -2.30
CA VAL A 86 -4.90 -2.51 -2.19
C VAL A 86 -4.53 -3.32 -0.96
N GLU A 87 -3.35 -3.91 -0.96
CA GLU A 87 -2.86 -4.70 0.16
C GLU A 87 -2.47 -3.83 1.35
N ASN A 88 -1.74 -2.74 1.10
CA ASN A 88 -1.16 -1.91 2.15
C ASN A 88 -1.09 -0.42 1.74
N ILE A 89 -0.68 0.42 2.69
CA ILE A 89 -0.61 1.87 2.52
C ILE A 89 0.44 2.29 1.46
N ARG A 90 1.52 1.51 1.29
CA ARG A 90 2.55 1.81 0.28
C ARG A 90 1.99 1.73 -1.13
N ASP A 91 1.02 0.83 -1.35
CA ASP A 91 0.34 0.69 -2.64
C ASP A 91 -0.52 1.92 -2.94
N VAL A 92 -1.21 2.47 -1.92
CA VAL A 92 -1.93 3.75 -2.06
C VAL A 92 -0.98 4.85 -2.51
N ILE A 93 0.17 5.00 -1.83
CA ILE A 93 1.17 6.02 -2.15
C ILE A 93 1.70 5.83 -3.59
N ALA A 94 1.99 4.59 -3.97
CA ALA A 94 2.50 4.28 -5.32
C ALA A 94 1.47 4.65 -6.41
N ILE A 95 0.19 4.30 -6.23
CA ILE A 95 -0.86 4.62 -7.19
C ILE A 95 -1.13 6.12 -7.23
N GLU A 96 -1.23 6.80 -6.09
CA GLU A 96 -1.41 8.26 -6.03
C GLU A 96 -0.27 9.02 -6.71
N SER A 97 0.96 8.53 -6.60
CA SER A 97 2.12 9.14 -7.25
C SER A 97 2.01 9.17 -8.78
N THR A 98 1.20 8.30 -9.38
CA THR A 98 0.95 8.31 -10.83
C THR A 98 0.03 9.43 -11.27
N GLN A 99 -0.79 10.01 -10.38
CA GLN A 99 -1.83 11.00 -10.64
C GLN A 99 -2.88 10.56 -11.69
N GLN A 100 -2.96 9.26 -12.00
CA GLN A 100 -3.89 8.72 -13.00
C GLN A 100 -5.18 8.18 -12.40
N PHE A 101 -5.20 7.90 -11.10
CA PHE A 101 -6.37 7.34 -10.43
C PHE A 101 -7.14 8.41 -9.65
N ASN A 102 -8.41 8.57 -9.97
CA ASN A 102 -9.30 9.56 -9.33
C ASN A 102 -10.48 8.91 -8.61
N GLY A 103 -10.32 7.69 -8.10
CA GLY A 103 -11.30 7.01 -7.26
C GLY A 103 -10.92 7.03 -5.78
N LEU A 104 -11.58 6.19 -5.01
CA LEU A 104 -11.31 5.95 -3.59
C LEU A 104 -10.48 4.67 -3.42
N TYR A 105 -9.95 4.48 -2.22
CA TYR A 105 -9.21 3.27 -1.88
C TYR A 105 -9.92 2.45 -0.80
N HIS A 106 -9.50 1.20 -0.69
CA HIS A 106 -9.70 0.35 0.47
C HIS A 106 -8.45 -0.46 0.73
N VAL A 107 -7.85 -0.26 1.90
CA VAL A 107 -6.60 -0.93 2.31
C VAL A 107 -6.98 -2.18 3.10
N LEU A 108 -6.57 -3.36 2.61
CA LEU A 108 -6.89 -4.64 3.26
C LEU A 108 -6.04 -4.93 4.49
N ASN A 109 -4.89 -4.27 4.64
CA ASN A 109 -3.85 -4.52 5.64
C ASN A 109 -3.20 -5.90 5.52
N GLY A 110 -3.15 -6.46 4.32
CA GLY A 110 -2.52 -7.73 4.00
C GLY A 110 -3.28 -8.49 2.92
N VAL A 111 -2.91 -9.76 2.76
CA VAL A 111 -3.55 -10.74 1.87
C VAL A 111 -3.81 -12.04 2.62
N ILE A 112 -4.76 -12.83 2.16
CA ILE A 112 -5.04 -14.16 2.72
C ILE A 112 -3.81 -15.04 2.46
N SER A 113 -3.17 -15.48 3.54
CA SER A 113 -1.99 -16.35 3.52
C SER A 113 -2.11 -17.41 4.61
N PRO A 114 -2.69 -18.58 4.33
CA PRO A 114 -2.84 -19.65 5.32
C PRO A 114 -1.50 -20.14 5.87
N LEU A 115 -0.44 -20.09 5.06
CA LEU A 115 0.91 -20.50 5.50
C LEU A 115 1.49 -19.55 6.54
N ASP A 116 1.13 -18.27 6.48
CA ASP A 116 1.54 -17.26 7.45
C ASP A 116 0.50 -17.08 8.57
N GLY A 117 -0.55 -17.89 8.58
CA GLY A 117 -1.63 -17.83 9.57
C GLY A 117 -2.58 -16.66 9.36
N VAL A 118 -2.57 -15.98 8.19
CA VAL A 118 -3.43 -14.83 7.92
C VAL A 118 -4.73 -15.29 7.26
N GLY A 119 -5.81 -15.26 8.03
CA GLY A 119 -7.17 -15.52 7.55
C GLY A 119 -7.91 -14.24 7.09
N PRO A 120 -9.06 -14.40 6.45
CA PRO A 120 -9.87 -13.26 5.97
C PRO A 120 -10.41 -12.38 7.10
N ASP A 121 -10.58 -12.91 8.30
CA ASP A 121 -11.04 -12.24 9.52
C ASP A 121 -10.00 -11.28 10.11
N GLN A 122 -8.74 -11.45 9.77
CA GLN A 122 -7.65 -10.56 10.17
C GLN A 122 -7.47 -9.37 9.21
N LEU A 123 -8.20 -9.37 8.10
CA LEU A 123 -8.16 -8.34 7.07
C LEU A 123 -9.42 -7.47 7.11
N THR A 124 -9.37 -6.29 6.51
CA THR A 124 -10.52 -5.37 6.48
C THR A 124 -11.57 -5.74 5.41
N ILE A 125 -11.66 -7.03 5.06
CA ILE A 125 -12.55 -7.54 3.99
C ILE A 125 -14.02 -7.28 4.33
N ASP A 126 -14.47 -7.56 5.56
CA ASP A 126 -15.87 -7.36 5.95
C ASP A 126 -16.26 -5.88 5.88
N SER A 127 -15.35 -4.97 6.22
CA SER A 127 -15.54 -3.53 6.04
C SER A 127 -15.71 -3.16 4.56
N LEU A 128 -14.93 -3.76 3.65
CA LEU A 128 -15.12 -3.58 2.21
C LEU A 128 -16.50 -4.06 1.75
N LEU A 129 -16.91 -5.25 2.18
CA LEU A 129 -18.20 -5.83 1.80
C LEU A 129 -19.39 -4.99 2.30
N THR A 130 -19.30 -4.47 3.52
CA THR A 130 -20.27 -3.54 4.10
C THR A 130 -20.35 -2.27 3.27
N ARG A 131 -19.19 -1.69 2.97
CA ARG A 131 -19.08 -0.48 2.18
C ARG A 131 -19.70 -0.62 0.78
N VAL A 132 -19.47 -1.75 0.12
CA VAL A 132 -20.07 -2.04 -1.21
C VAL A 132 -21.60 -2.13 -1.15
N LYS A 133 -22.16 -2.60 -0.03
CA LYS A 133 -23.62 -2.70 0.17
C LYS A 133 -24.27 -1.35 0.48
N GLU A 134 -23.58 -0.50 1.23
CA GLU A 134 -24.11 0.76 1.75
C GLU A 134 -23.83 1.96 0.85
N GLU A 135 -22.71 1.92 0.14
CA GLU A 135 -22.32 2.95 -0.82
C GLU A 135 -22.67 2.45 -2.26
N ASN A 136 -23.12 3.31 -3.12
CA ASN A 136 -23.44 2.97 -4.52
C ASN A 136 -22.16 2.76 -5.34
N ILE A 137 -21.41 1.69 -5.07
CA ILE A 137 -20.16 1.37 -5.76
C ILE A 137 -20.46 0.74 -7.10
N SER A 138 -19.98 1.37 -8.18
CA SER A 138 -20.12 0.88 -9.55
C SER A 138 -19.01 -0.10 -9.93
N GLU A 139 -17.77 0.14 -9.46
CA GLU A 139 -16.61 -0.68 -9.80
C GLU A 139 -15.64 -0.83 -8.64
N ILE A 140 -15.11 -2.05 -8.49
CA ILE A 140 -13.96 -2.38 -7.64
C ILE A 140 -12.81 -2.80 -8.54
N ILE A 141 -11.65 -2.14 -8.37
CA ILE A 141 -10.39 -2.50 -9.02
C ILE A 141 -9.51 -3.19 -7.98
N PHE A 142 -9.12 -4.43 -8.20
CA PHE A 142 -8.11 -5.07 -7.35
C PHE A 142 -6.70 -4.72 -7.84
N ALA A 143 -5.95 -4.03 -6.98
CA ALA A 143 -4.53 -3.72 -7.18
C ALA A 143 -3.69 -4.47 -6.14
N LEU A 144 -3.82 -5.80 -6.12
CA LEU A 144 -3.07 -6.70 -5.25
C LEU A 144 -1.90 -7.32 -5.98
N SER A 145 -0.90 -7.76 -5.23
CA SER A 145 0.28 -8.43 -5.77
C SER A 145 -0.10 -9.63 -6.67
N ALA A 146 0.59 -9.75 -7.81
CA ALA A 146 0.34 -10.81 -8.79
C ALA A 146 1.00 -12.14 -8.37
N ASN A 147 0.63 -12.65 -7.19
CA ASN A 147 1.08 -13.91 -6.61
C ASN A 147 -0.11 -14.74 -6.12
N LEU A 148 0.16 -15.95 -5.61
CA LEU A 148 -0.87 -16.88 -5.15
C LEU A 148 -1.75 -16.29 -4.04
N GLN A 149 -1.17 -15.55 -3.09
CA GLN A 149 -1.90 -14.94 -1.97
C GLN A 149 -2.82 -13.82 -2.46
N GLY A 150 -2.32 -12.95 -3.35
CA GLY A 150 -3.13 -11.90 -3.98
C GLY A 150 -4.28 -12.47 -4.79
N ASP A 151 -4.02 -13.48 -5.63
CA ASP A 151 -5.07 -14.15 -6.44
C ASP A 151 -6.10 -14.87 -5.56
N THR A 152 -5.66 -15.52 -4.48
CA THR A 152 -6.54 -16.15 -3.48
C THR A 152 -7.46 -15.11 -2.83
N THR A 153 -6.90 -13.95 -2.46
CA THR A 153 -7.64 -12.86 -1.83
C THR A 153 -8.68 -12.26 -2.80
N VAL A 154 -8.28 -12.01 -4.05
CA VAL A 154 -9.21 -11.57 -5.11
C VAL A 154 -10.35 -12.57 -5.29
N TYR A 155 -10.02 -13.85 -5.41
CA TYR A 155 -11.02 -14.91 -5.58
C TYR A 155 -12.00 -14.95 -4.40
N TYR A 156 -11.49 -14.91 -3.16
CA TYR A 156 -12.32 -14.94 -1.96
C TYR A 156 -13.30 -13.76 -1.92
N ILE A 157 -12.81 -12.54 -2.13
CA ILE A 157 -13.65 -11.32 -2.11
C ILE A 157 -14.66 -11.35 -3.26
N SER A 158 -14.23 -11.72 -4.48
CA SER A 158 -15.12 -11.84 -5.65
C SER A 158 -16.24 -12.85 -5.42
N LYS A 159 -15.95 -13.98 -4.74
CA LYS A 159 -16.97 -14.97 -4.37
C LYS A 159 -17.99 -14.41 -3.37
N LYS A 160 -17.54 -13.58 -2.41
CA LYS A 160 -18.43 -12.91 -1.43
C LYS A 160 -19.30 -11.84 -2.08
N LEU A 161 -18.82 -11.20 -3.15
CA LEU A 161 -19.56 -10.18 -3.92
C LEU A 161 -20.45 -10.79 -5.04
N LYS A 162 -20.47 -12.10 -5.18
CA LYS A 162 -21.30 -12.78 -6.19
C LYS A 162 -22.78 -12.42 -6.00
N GLY A 163 -23.41 -11.91 -7.07
CA GLY A 163 -24.80 -11.43 -7.03
C GLY A 163 -24.94 -9.94 -6.74
N SER A 164 -23.86 -9.23 -6.40
CA SER A 164 -23.83 -7.77 -6.37
C SER A 164 -23.71 -7.21 -7.80
N PRO A 165 -24.32 -6.04 -8.10
CA PRO A 165 -24.22 -5.41 -9.42
C PRO A 165 -22.85 -4.75 -9.67
N VAL A 166 -21.94 -4.77 -8.69
CA VAL A 166 -20.64 -4.12 -8.77
C VAL A 166 -19.75 -4.81 -9.82
N LYS A 167 -19.16 -4.01 -10.71
CA LYS A 167 -18.15 -4.48 -11.65
C LYS A 167 -16.84 -4.76 -10.92
N ILE A 168 -16.25 -5.91 -11.16
CA ILE A 168 -14.98 -6.32 -10.55
C ILE A 168 -13.91 -6.39 -11.63
N THR A 169 -12.82 -5.66 -11.44
CA THR A 169 -11.67 -5.62 -12.34
C THR A 169 -10.37 -5.80 -11.56
N THR A 170 -9.27 -6.04 -12.26
CA THR A 170 -7.91 -6.05 -11.71
C THR A 170 -7.02 -5.15 -12.54
N ILE A 171 -5.94 -4.64 -11.93
CA ILE A 171 -4.91 -3.93 -12.69
C ILE A 171 -4.31 -4.85 -13.76
N ALA A 172 -3.92 -4.27 -14.89
CA ALA A 172 -3.28 -5.01 -15.97
C ALA A 172 -1.97 -5.65 -15.48
N ARG A 173 -1.75 -6.90 -15.92
CA ARG A 173 -0.54 -7.68 -15.63
C ARG A 173 0.15 -7.96 -16.94
N GLY A 174 1.37 -7.47 -17.10
CA GLY A 174 2.11 -7.62 -18.35
C GLY A 174 3.54 -7.15 -18.27
N ILE A 175 4.18 -7.00 -19.42
CA ILE A 175 5.56 -6.53 -19.53
C ILE A 175 5.66 -5.09 -19.04
N ALA A 176 6.67 -4.80 -18.22
CA ALA A 176 6.93 -3.46 -17.74
C ALA A 176 7.34 -2.54 -18.91
N PHE A 177 6.86 -1.29 -18.87
CA PHE A 177 7.23 -0.30 -19.87
C PHE A 177 8.75 -0.07 -19.88
N GLY A 178 9.36 -0.14 -21.09
CA GLY A 178 10.83 -0.06 -21.24
C GLY A 178 11.59 -1.33 -20.88
N GLY A 179 10.91 -2.42 -20.49
CA GLY A 179 11.53 -3.71 -20.26
C GLY A 179 11.78 -4.49 -21.56
N GLU A 180 12.92 -5.17 -21.64
CA GLU A 180 13.23 -6.08 -22.74
C GLU A 180 12.60 -7.45 -22.49
N LEU A 181 12.09 -8.12 -23.54
CA LEU A 181 11.38 -9.38 -23.41
C LEU A 181 12.24 -10.51 -22.86
N GLU A 182 13.55 -10.49 -23.14
CA GLU A 182 14.48 -11.52 -22.67
C GLU A 182 14.71 -11.55 -21.16
N TYR A 183 14.42 -10.40 -20.47
CA TYR A 183 14.53 -10.30 -19.01
C TYR A 183 13.20 -10.52 -18.28
N ALA A 184 12.10 -10.69 -19.02
CA ALA A 184 10.83 -10.99 -18.42
C ALA A 184 10.76 -12.47 -18.01
N ASP A 185 10.20 -12.74 -16.83
CA ASP A 185 9.99 -14.13 -16.42
C ASP A 185 8.94 -14.84 -17.31
N GLU A 186 9.06 -16.17 -17.41
CA GLU A 186 8.23 -16.99 -18.29
C GLU A 186 6.72 -16.84 -18.01
N MET A 187 6.34 -16.70 -16.75
CA MET A 187 4.93 -16.57 -16.35
C MET A 187 4.37 -15.22 -16.81
N THR A 188 5.13 -14.13 -16.65
CA THR A 188 4.76 -12.80 -17.14
C THR A 188 4.63 -12.79 -18.67
N LEU A 189 5.56 -13.39 -19.41
CA LEU A 189 5.46 -13.53 -20.86
C LEU A 189 4.22 -14.32 -21.28
N ALA A 190 4.00 -15.49 -20.68
CA ALA A 190 2.84 -16.33 -20.98
C ALA A 190 1.52 -15.60 -20.73
N LYS A 191 1.39 -14.89 -19.60
CA LYS A 191 0.20 -14.09 -19.28
C LYS A 191 0.02 -12.91 -20.23
N SER A 192 1.10 -12.24 -20.61
CA SER A 192 1.06 -11.11 -21.55
C SER A 192 0.58 -11.53 -22.94
N ILE A 193 1.04 -12.69 -23.43
CA ILE A 193 0.59 -13.26 -24.70
C ILE A 193 -0.89 -13.69 -24.62
N SER A 194 -1.28 -14.33 -23.53
CA SER A 194 -2.66 -14.80 -23.34
C SER A 194 -3.66 -13.64 -23.24
N ASN A 195 -3.27 -12.55 -22.58
CA ASN A 195 -4.09 -11.36 -22.34
C ASN A 195 -3.78 -10.21 -23.30
N ARG A 196 -3.20 -10.52 -24.47
CA ARG A 196 -2.87 -9.51 -25.48
C ARG A 196 -4.10 -8.71 -25.88
N ILE A 197 -3.91 -7.42 -26.07
CA ILE A 197 -4.96 -6.49 -26.50
C ILE A 197 -4.80 -6.16 -28.00
N PRO A 198 -5.88 -5.83 -28.72
CA PRO A 198 -5.82 -5.31 -30.08
C PRO A 198 -4.97 -4.03 -30.16
N VAL A 199 -4.21 -3.87 -31.26
CA VAL A 199 -3.32 -2.71 -31.44
C VAL A 199 -4.09 -1.39 -31.47
N GLU A 200 -5.31 -1.40 -31.98
CA GLU A 200 -6.21 -0.24 -31.98
C GLU A 200 -6.46 0.30 -30.58
N ASN A 201 -6.61 -0.58 -29.58
CA ASN A 201 -6.81 -0.20 -28.18
C ASN A 201 -5.54 0.35 -27.53
N TYR A 202 -4.36 -0.04 -28.06
CA TYR A 202 -3.08 0.45 -27.58
C TYR A 202 -2.76 1.87 -28.08
N ILE A 203 -3.12 2.19 -29.32
CA ILE A 203 -2.82 3.49 -29.95
C ILE A 203 -3.78 4.59 -29.45
N THR A 204 -5.04 4.25 -29.13
CA THR A 204 -6.05 5.21 -28.68
C THR A 204 -5.88 5.66 -27.23
N THR A 205 -5.07 5.00 -26.43
CA THR A 205 -4.81 5.38 -25.02
C THR A 205 -3.60 6.31 -24.85
N GLY A 206 -3.00 6.78 -25.94
CA GLY A 206 -1.80 7.64 -25.96
C GLY A 206 -2.06 9.13 -26.18
N ASN A 207 -3.30 9.64 -25.96
CA ASN A 207 -3.64 11.06 -26.00
C ASN A 207 -4.08 11.56 -24.64
#